data_6c58a008c3ee8815c5aef792c0926570
#
_entry.id   6c58a008c3ee8815c5aef792c0926570
#
_cell.length_a   1.000
_cell.length_b   1.000
_cell.length_c   1.000
_cell.angle_alpha   90.00
_cell.angle_beta   90.00
_cell.angle_gamma   90.00
#
_symmetry.space_group_name_H-M   'P 1'
#
loop_
_entity.id
_entity.type
_entity.pdbx_description
1 polymer ?
#
loop_
_entity_poly.entity_id
_entity_poly.type
_entity_poly.pdbx_seq_one_letter_code
_entity_poly.pdbx_strand_id
1 'polypeptide(L)'
;MIVVWSCEEEKANEANKDNITFVKDFSSYTSCGYKLDVKQTNDLGYILAGCKNDSATLIKIDLFGELMWQKTYGLLDYWGDKSVIQTSDGGYLFATWTGLLKTNSDGEKEWIKKGIEGNQNKYPYYEDIIEHSNGFYYAVGGPVTPSGNASSNGGQALLVKIDNTGNILKTKFFGGECEDDLFRSVIESNDSKLIMVGEKGHGNQNFSCSFNFRYYKDIYIVKTNLNGAVLWQQTHGNEYLEKGTDIVAKETDGYIVVGEKCDHGYNISTCSDRAKVMILEIDENGNSQEQTLLNNLYFFEGGSPISVSNTNNNGYVFVSNHKNQFGTWFYKWGQNESNIDLKINDAGSGGESIEMSEDGGFIIGTSGNIIIKTDQDLSF
;
A
#
# COMPACT_ATOMS: atom_id res chain seq x y z
N MET A 1 -5.31 -49.22 28.43
CA MET A 1 -5.28 -47.83 28.93
C MET A 1 -5.02 -46.93 27.72
N ILE A 2 -6.14 -46.49 27.10
CA ILE A 2 -6.07 -45.61 25.94
C ILE A 2 -6.14 -44.19 26.49
N VAL A 3 -5.07 -43.44 26.32
CA VAL A 3 -4.97 -42.03 26.74
C VAL A 3 -5.76 -41.21 25.73
N VAL A 4 -6.90 -40.70 26.14
CA VAL A 4 -7.67 -39.68 25.42
C VAL A 4 -7.04 -38.32 25.74
N TRP A 5 -6.09 -37.88 24.93
CA TRP A 5 -5.46 -36.56 25.01
C TRP A 5 -5.52 -35.86 23.65
N SER A 6 -6.68 -35.45 23.19
CA SER A 6 -6.71 -34.60 22.00
C SER A 6 -7.89 -33.64 21.90
N CYS A 7 -8.94 -33.81 22.72
CA CYS A 7 -10.13 -32.96 22.59
C CYS A 7 -10.17 -31.70 23.50
N GLU A 8 -9.34 -31.64 24.55
CA GLU A 8 -9.32 -30.48 25.45
C GLU A 8 -8.31 -29.41 25.02
N GLU A 9 -7.21 -29.80 24.36
CA GLU A 9 -6.25 -28.83 23.81
C GLU A 9 -6.80 -28.12 22.55
N GLU A 10 -7.56 -28.80 21.68
CA GLU A 10 -8.19 -28.13 20.52
C GLU A 10 -9.29 -27.15 20.96
N LYS A 11 -10.06 -27.44 22.00
CA LYS A 11 -11.09 -26.53 22.52
C LYS A 11 -10.49 -25.34 23.31
N ALA A 12 -9.34 -25.51 23.95
CA ALA A 12 -8.63 -24.41 24.59
C ALA A 12 -7.99 -23.46 23.56
N ASN A 13 -7.58 -23.98 22.39
CA ASN A 13 -7.06 -23.17 21.29
C ASN A 13 -8.16 -22.42 20.50
N GLU A 14 -9.38 -22.95 20.39
CA GLU A 14 -10.48 -22.23 19.74
C GLU A 14 -11.04 -21.07 20.58
N ALA A 15 -10.98 -21.17 21.91
CA ALA A 15 -11.55 -20.14 22.82
C ALA A 15 -10.69 -18.88 22.98
N ASN A 16 -9.48 -18.83 22.38
CA ASN A 16 -8.53 -17.74 22.58
C ASN A 16 -8.11 -17.03 21.27
N LYS A 17 -8.79 -17.26 20.17
CA LYS A 17 -8.49 -16.62 18.87
C LYS A 17 -9.13 -15.24 18.72
N ASP A 18 -10.19 -14.98 19.48
CA ASP A 18 -10.89 -13.70 19.44
C ASP A 18 -10.16 -12.68 20.33
N ASN A 19 -9.75 -11.57 19.75
CA ASN A 19 -9.11 -10.41 20.38
C ASN A 19 -7.62 -10.58 20.77
N ILE A 20 -6.80 -11.20 19.91
CA ILE A 20 -5.36 -11.17 20.09
C ILE A 20 -4.85 -9.78 19.74
N THR A 21 -4.17 -9.15 20.70
CA THR A 21 -3.53 -7.85 20.49
C THR A 21 -2.06 -7.91 20.91
N PHE A 22 -1.22 -7.18 20.19
CA PHE A 22 0.20 -7.04 20.54
C PHE A 22 0.85 -5.81 19.91
N VAL A 23 1.96 -5.40 20.51
CA VAL A 23 2.91 -4.44 19.94
C VAL A 23 4.28 -5.10 19.94
N LYS A 24 4.90 -5.25 18.77
CA LYS A 24 6.20 -5.94 18.61
C LYS A 24 7.19 -5.08 17.83
N ASP A 25 8.40 -5.00 18.31
CA ASP A 25 9.52 -4.28 17.68
C ASP A 25 10.34 -5.23 16.80
N PHE A 26 10.39 -4.94 15.51
CA PHE A 26 11.17 -5.66 14.51
C PHE A 26 12.40 -4.88 14.01
N SER A 27 12.84 -3.84 14.70
CA SER A 27 14.01 -3.03 14.32
C SER A 27 15.32 -3.83 14.21
N SER A 28 15.45 -4.93 14.94
CA SER A 28 16.58 -5.84 14.80
C SER A 28 16.56 -6.69 13.52
N TYR A 29 15.39 -6.79 12.88
CA TYR A 29 15.16 -7.60 11.68
C TYR A 29 15.09 -6.75 10.41
N THR A 30 14.80 -5.46 10.53
CA THR A 30 14.74 -4.48 9.45
C THR A 30 15.61 -3.27 9.81
N SER A 31 16.31 -2.68 8.86
CA SER A 31 17.29 -1.63 9.18
C SER A 31 17.30 -0.44 8.24
N CYS A 32 16.42 -0.42 7.23
CA CYS A 32 16.46 0.62 6.21
C CYS A 32 15.60 1.85 6.52
N GLY A 33 14.85 1.86 7.63
CA GLY A 33 14.07 3.04 8.06
C GLY A 33 12.89 3.43 7.14
N TYR A 34 12.44 2.50 6.30
CA TYR A 34 11.38 2.71 5.33
C TYR A 34 10.13 1.89 5.70
N LYS A 35 9.05 2.14 4.98
CA LYS A 35 7.75 1.49 5.11
C LYS A 35 7.86 -0.01 5.35
N LEU A 36 7.19 -0.49 6.38
CA LEU A 36 6.99 -1.90 6.68
C LEU A 36 5.56 -2.26 6.29
N ASP A 37 5.41 -3.03 5.22
CA ASP A 37 4.11 -3.57 4.84
C ASP A 37 3.85 -4.88 5.57
N VAL A 38 2.61 -5.09 5.98
CA VAL A 38 2.19 -6.29 6.71
C VAL A 38 0.84 -6.78 6.20
N LYS A 39 0.72 -8.09 6.02
CA LYS A 39 -0.52 -8.77 5.61
C LYS A 39 -0.76 -9.99 6.47
N GLN A 40 -2.04 -10.25 6.77
CA GLN A 40 -2.41 -11.52 7.40
C GLN A 40 -2.26 -12.67 6.40
N THR A 41 -1.90 -13.85 6.90
CA THR A 41 -1.70 -15.07 6.11
C THR A 41 -2.74 -16.13 6.46
N ASN A 42 -2.97 -17.09 5.55
CA ASN A 42 -3.99 -18.13 5.69
C ASN A 42 -3.86 -19.01 6.94
N ASP A 43 -2.69 -19.02 7.57
CA ASP A 43 -2.42 -19.69 8.85
C ASP A 43 -2.71 -18.78 10.06
N LEU A 44 -3.37 -17.64 9.87
CA LEU A 44 -3.68 -16.60 10.84
C LEU A 44 -2.46 -15.83 11.37
N GLY A 45 -1.26 -16.19 10.98
CA GLY A 45 -0.06 -15.39 11.23
C GLY A 45 0.04 -14.20 10.28
N TYR A 46 1.24 -13.61 10.17
CA TYR A 46 1.44 -12.43 9.34
C TYR A 46 2.74 -12.52 8.55
N ILE A 47 2.72 -11.98 7.35
CA ILE A 47 3.92 -11.76 6.53
C ILE A 47 4.25 -10.27 6.50
N LEU A 48 5.50 -9.95 6.75
CA LEU A 48 6.03 -8.60 6.75
C LEU A 48 7.04 -8.44 5.62
N ALA A 49 6.97 -7.34 4.92
CA ALA A 49 7.95 -6.94 3.92
C ALA A 49 8.73 -5.72 4.40
N GLY A 50 10.03 -5.85 4.41
CA GLY A 50 10.94 -4.82 4.86
C GLY A 50 12.29 -4.88 4.13
N CYS A 51 13.26 -4.16 4.66
CA CYS A 51 14.61 -4.12 4.13
C CYS A 51 15.62 -4.33 5.25
N LYS A 52 16.67 -5.10 5.00
CA LYS A 52 17.82 -5.26 5.90
C LYS A 52 19.10 -5.18 5.10
N ASN A 53 20.00 -4.26 5.49
CA ASN A 53 21.28 -4.06 4.81
C ASN A 53 21.09 -3.89 3.28
N ASP A 54 20.20 -2.99 2.89
CA ASP A 54 19.86 -2.69 1.49
C ASP A 54 19.34 -3.89 0.68
N SER A 55 18.81 -4.90 1.34
CA SER A 55 18.29 -6.10 0.71
C SER A 55 16.84 -6.35 1.12
N ALA A 56 16.00 -6.73 0.16
CA ALA A 56 14.62 -7.11 0.38
C ALA A 56 14.54 -8.23 1.42
N THR A 57 13.71 -8.05 2.43
CA THR A 57 13.59 -8.98 3.55
C THR A 57 12.12 -9.30 3.80
N LEU A 58 11.79 -10.58 3.88
CA LEU A 58 10.51 -11.07 4.36
C LEU A 58 10.66 -11.63 5.77
N ILE A 59 9.67 -11.38 6.61
CA ILE A 59 9.58 -11.85 7.97
C ILE A 59 8.21 -12.50 8.15
N LYS A 60 8.17 -13.77 8.54
CA LYS A 60 6.95 -14.48 8.90
C LYS A 60 6.84 -14.55 10.41
N ILE A 61 5.71 -14.17 10.94
CA ILE A 61 5.37 -14.27 12.36
C ILE A 61 4.07 -15.07 12.51
N ASP A 62 3.91 -15.67 13.66
CA ASP A 62 2.68 -16.35 14.03
C ASP A 62 1.57 -15.38 14.43
N LEU A 63 0.43 -15.91 14.80
CA LEU A 63 -0.73 -15.12 15.20
C LEU A 63 -0.53 -14.31 16.49
N PHE A 64 0.49 -14.66 17.32
CA PHE A 64 0.87 -13.93 18.54
C PHE A 64 2.00 -12.92 18.33
N GLY A 65 2.43 -12.75 17.08
CA GLY A 65 3.53 -11.87 16.71
C GLY A 65 4.92 -12.44 17.00
N GLU A 66 5.05 -13.76 17.25
CA GLU A 66 6.33 -14.40 17.46
C GLU A 66 7.00 -14.78 16.13
N LEU A 67 8.31 -14.58 16.06
CA LEU A 67 9.09 -14.83 14.85
C LEU A 67 9.08 -16.32 14.49
N MET A 68 8.59 -16.65 13.30
CA MET A 68 8.72 -17.98 12.71
C MET A 68 9.98 -18.09 11.85
N TRP A 69 10.17 -17.17 10.92
CA TRP A 69 11.38 -17.09 10.10
C TRP A 69 11.61 -15.69 9.53
N GLN A 70 12.87 -15.41 9.16
CA GLN A 70 13.30 -14.23 8.42
C GLN A 70 14.20 -14.66 7.26
N LYS A 71 13.98 -14.06 6.07
CA LYS A 71 14.81 -14.31 4.88
C LYS A 71 15.09 -13.04 4.11
N THR A 72 16.33 -12.97 3.58
CA THR A 72 16.83 -11.81 2.82
C THR A 72 17.24 -12.27 1.42
N TYR A 73 16.91 -11.51 0.38
CA TYR A 73 16.93 -12.02 -1.00
C TYR A 73 17.86 -11.26 -1.96
N GLY A 74 18.67 -10.35 -1.46
CA GLY A 74 19.68 -9.66 -2.28
C GLY A 74 19.12 -8.79 -3.41
N LEU A 75 17.85 -8.45 -3.41
CA LEU A 75 17.31 -7.35 -4.19
C LEU A 75 17.74 -6.06 -3.49
N LEU A 76 18.49 -5.22 -4.21
CA LEU A 76 18.86 -3.91 -3.70
C LEU A 76 17.63 -3.02 -3.70
N ASP A 77 17.23 -2.58 -2.52
CA ASP A 77 16.05 -1.74 -2.32
C ASP A 77 16.43 -0.52 -1.49
N TYR A 78 17.12 0.39 -2.17
CA TYR A 78 17.69 1.54 -1.49
C TYR A 78 16.66 2.59 -1.06
N TRP A 79 15.51 2.63 -1.77
CA TRP A 79 14.48 3.65 -1.58
C TRP A 79 13.11 3.08 -1.98
N GLY A 80 12.10 3.15 -1.13
CA GLY A 80 10.73 3.05 -1.58
C GLY A 80 9.79 2.18 -0.78
N ASP A 81 8.55 2.41 -1.10
CA ASP A 81 7.40 1.67 -0.61
C ASP A 81 7.51 0.20 -1.03
N LYS A 82 6.92 -0.66 -0.24
CA LYS A 82 6.96 -2.10 -0.43
C LYS A 82 5.55 -2.62 -0.28
N SER A 83 5.20 -3.58 -1.12
CA SER A 83 3.93 -4.26 -1.02
C SER A 83 4.17 -5.77 -1.01
N VAL A 84 3.56 -6.48 -0.09
CA VAL A 84 3.62 -7.93 0.03
C VAL A 84 2.23 -8.51 0.06
N ILE A 85 2.04 -9.62 -0.64
CA ILE A 85 0.82 -10.43 -0.55
C ILE A 85 1.17 -11.89 -0.32
N GLN A 86 0.29 -12.63 0.34
CA GLN A 86 0.28 -14.08 0.22
C GLN A 86 -0.46 -14.46 -1.07
N THR A 87 0.13 -15.34 -1.86
CA THR A 87 -0.46 -15.83 -3.11
C THR A 87 -1.32 -17.06 -2.88
N SER A 88 -2.24 -17.36 -3.81
CA SER A 88 -3.20 -18.47 -3.71
C SER A 88 -2.53 -19.85 -3.61
N ASP A 89 -1.27 -19.98 -4.04
CA ASP A 89 -0.44 -21.18 -3.87
C ASP A 89 0.19 -21.29 -2.46
N GLY A 90 -0.10 -20.35 -1.55
CA GLY A 90 0.43 -20.27 -0.19
C GLY A 90 1.81 -19.61 -0.08
N GLY A 91 2.44 -19.27 -1.17
CA GLY A 91 3.70 -18.52 -1.21
C GLY A 91 3.52 -17.02 -0.99
N TYR A 92 4.57 -16.25 -1.24
CA TYR A 92 4.55 -14.79 -1.06
C TYR A 92 5.07 -14.09 -2.30
N LEU A 93 4.41 -12.99 -2.67
CA LEU A 93 4.83 -12.12 -3.74
C LEU A 93 5.13 -10.73 -3.17
N PHE A 94 6.32 -10.24 -3.45
CA PHE A 94 6.84 -9.00 -2.89
C PHE A 94 7.26 -8.05 -4.01
N ALA A 95 6.69 -6.86 -4.03
CA ALA A 95 7.03 -5.77 -4.93
C ALA A 95 8.06 -4.84 -4.31
N THR A 96 9.06 -4.45 -5.08
CA THR A 96 10.11 -3.51 -4.71
C THR A 96 10.36 -2.52 -5.83
N TRP A 97 11.04 -1.43 -5.56
CA TRP A 97 11.41 -0.47 -6.60
C TRP A 97 12.22 -1.08 -7.76
N THR A 98 13.01 -2.09 -7.49
CA THR A 98 13.89 -2.68 -8.49
C THR A 98 13.33 -3.93 -9.16
N GLY A 99 12.23 -4.48 -8.64
CA GLY A 99 11.65 -5.70 -9.20
C GLY A 99 10.66 -6.41 -8.30
N LEU A 100 10.37 -7.63 -8.66
CA LEU A 100 9.41 -8.52 -8.00
C LEU A 100 10.11 -9.79 -7.54
N LEU A 101 9.74 -10.27 -6.36
CA LEU A 101 10.22 -11.51 -5.76
C LEU A 101 9.04 -12.42 -5.45
N LYS A 102 9.06 -13.66 -5.93
CA LYS A 102 8.12 -14.73 -5.54
C LYS A 102 8.86 -15.79 -4.73
N THR A 103 8.22 -16.24 -3.66
CA THR A 103 8.68 -17.34 -2.82
C THR A 103 7.59 -18.40 -2.67
N ASN A 104 7.96 -19.59 -2.21
CA ASN A 104 7.00 -20.56 -1.69
C ASN A 104 6.57 -20.19 -0.24
N SER A 105 5.73 -21.00 0.37
CA SER A 105 5.22 -20.81 1.74
C SER A 105 6.31 -20.79 2.83
N ASP A 106 7.43 -21.48 2.59
CA ASP A 106 8.59 -21.49 3.52
C ASP A 106 9.50 -20.28 3.30
N GLY A 107 9.14 -19.36 2.40
CA GLY A 107 9.98 -18.23 2.03
C GLY A 107 11.16 -18.60 1.14
N GLU A 108 11.24 -19.82 0.57
CA GLU A 108 12.28 -20.14 -0.39
C GLU A 108 11.98 -19.48 -1.74
N LYS A 109 12.99 -18.83 -2.29
CA LYS A 109 12.86 -18.08 -3.52
C LYS A 109 12.49 -19.01 -4.69
N GLU A 110 11.43 -18.70 -5.39
CA GLU A 110 11.05 -19.33 -6.64
C GLU A 110 11.59 -18.56 -7.83
N TRP A 111 11.33 -17.26 -7.91
CA TRP A 111 11.86 -16.39 -8.94
C TRP A 111 12.05 -14.94 -8.48
N ILE A 112 12.91 -14.23 -9.20
CA ILE A 112 13.09 -12.77 -9.11
C ILE A 112 12.99 -12.19 -10.51
N LYS A 113 12.21 -11.12 -10.68
CA LYS A 113 12.15 -10.31 -11.90
C LYS A 113 12.66 -8.90 -11.60
N LYS A 114 13.75 -8.53 -12.23
CA LYS A 114 14.30 -7.17 -12.19
C LYS A 114 13.91 -6.41 -13.46
N GLY A 115 13.59 -5.15 -13.29
CA GLY A 115 13.29 -4.27 -14.42
C GLY A 115 11.92 -4.50 -15.04
N ILE A 116 11.75 -3.95 -16.24
CA ILE A 116 10.59 -4.11 -17.12
C ILE A 116 11.01 -4.94 -18.32
N GLU A 117 10.05 -5.55 -19.01
CA GLU A 117 10.25 -6.40 -20.17
C GLU A 117 11.39 -5.92 -21.09
N GLY A 118 12.40 -6.78 -21.26
CA GLY A 118 13.52 -6.58 -22.18
C GLY A 118 14.66 -5.69 -21.69
N ASN A 119 14.59 -5.09 -20.49
CA ASN A 119 15.67 -4.25 -19.98
C ASN A 119 15.82 -4.33 -18.45
N GLN A 120 16.82 -5.08 -17.99
CA GLN A 120 17.13 -5.27 -16.58
C GLN A 120 17.69 -4.02 -15.87
N ASN A 121 18.07 -2.98 -16.64
CA ASN A 121 18.59 -1.73 -16.11
C ASN A 121 17.48 -0.67 -15.91
N LYS A 122 16.22 -1.04 -16.15
CA LYS A 122 15.06 -0.17 -15.97
C LYS A 122 14.39 -0.48 -14.66
N TYR A 123 14.39 0.47 -13.76
CA TYR A 123 13.74 0.35 -12.47
C TYR A 123 12.28 0.76 -12.59
N PRO A 124 11.32 -0.17 -12.43
CA PRO A 124 9.89 0.12 -12.61
C PRO A 124 9.27 0.90 -11.46
N TYR A 125 9.99 1.02 -10.32
CA TYR A 125 9.43 1.60 -9.09
C TYR A 125 8.03 1.03 -8.80
N TYR A 126 7.96 -0.29 -8.55
CA TYR A 126 6.70 -0.89 -8.14
C TYR A 126 6.33 -0.41 -6.74
N GLU A 127 5.11 0.08 -6.61
CA GLU A 127 4.54 0.58 -5.36
C GLU A 127 3.58 -0.44 -4.75
N ASP A 128 2.79 -1.14 -5.59
CA ASP A 128 1.80 -2.10 -5.13
C ASP A 128 1.62 -3.27 -6.09
N ILE A 129 1.11 -4.40 -5.55
CA ILE A 129 0.88 -5.63 -6.30
C ILE A 129 -0.30 -6.41 -5.73
N ILE A 130 -1.12 -6.98 -6.62
CA ILE A 130 -2.20 -7.89 -6.26
C ILE A 130 -2.11 -9.20 -7.04
N GLU A 131 -2.66 -10.28 -6.45
CA GLU A 131 -3.12 -11.44 -7.17
C GLU A 131 -4.61 -11.27 -7.48
N HIS A 132 -4.95 -11.17 -8.76
CA HIS A 132 -6.33 -11.03 -9.19
C HIS A 132 -7.00 -12.40 -9.22
N SER A 133 -8.33 -12.44 -9.03
CA SER A 133 -9.15 -13.66 -9.03
C SER A 133 -9.02 -14.53 -10.29
N ASN A 134 -8.46 -13.99 -11.39
CA ASN A 134 -8.13 -14.75 -12.60
C ASN A 134 -6.79 -15.50 -12.54
N GLY A 135 -6.07 -15.46 -11.41
CA GLY A 135 -4.79 -16.14 -11.20
C GLY A 135 -3.56 -15.45 -11.79
N PHE A 136 -3.67 -14.20 -12.28
CA PHE A 136 -2.54 -13.38 -12.71
C PHE A 136 -2.18 -12.33 -11.66
N TYR A 137 -0.93 -11.91 -11.65
CA TYR A 137 -0.47 -10.81 -10.82
C TYR A 137 -0.52 -9.50 -11.58
N TYR A 138 -0.85 -8.42 -10.89
CA TYR A 138 -0.87 -7.07 -11.44
C TYR A 138 -0.10 -6.14 -10.50
N ALA A 139 0.98 -5.56 -11.01
CA ALA A 139 1.81 -4.61 -10.27
C ALA A 139 1.70 -3.22 -10.88
N VAL A 140 1.69 -2.21 -10.01
CA VAL A 140 1.63 -0.80 -10.40
C VAL A 140 2.80 -0.01 -9.84
N GLY A 141 3.05 1.16 -10.40
CA GLY A 141 4.14 2.03 -9.95
C GLY A 141 4.41 3.18 -10.91
N GLY A 142 5.66 3.61 -11.01
CA GLY A 142 6.14 4.74 -11.77
C GLY A 142 6.85 5.78 -10.88
N PRO A 143 7.27 6.94 -11.40
CA PRO A 143 7.21 7.34 -12.81
C PRO A 143 8.32 6.66 -13.64
N VAL A 144 7.97 6.17 -14.79
CA VAL A 144 8.92 5.56 -15.75
C VAL A 144 8.81 6.23 -17.11
N THR A 145 9.93 6.43 -17.79
CA THR A 145 9.90 6.86 -19.19
C THR A 145 9.55 5.68 -20.09
N PRO A 146 8.95 5.87 -21.29
CA PRO A 146 8.72 4.81 -22.25
C PRO A 146 10.01 4.11 -22.69
N SER A 147 11.16 4.80 -22.61
CA SER A 147 12.47 4.18 -22.72
C SER A 147 12.79 3.29 -21.51
N GLY A 148 11.98 3.36 -20.44
CA GLY A 148 12.01 2.54 -19.23
C GLY A 148 13.10 2.92 -18.23
N ASN A 149 13.61 4.11 -18.31
CA ASN A 149 14.46 4.65 -17.25
C ASN A 149 13.57 5.37 -16.25
N ALA A 150 13.82 5.17 -14.96
CA ALA A 150 13.30 6.06 -13.97
C ALA A 150 13.69 7.50 -14.32
N SER A 151 12.73 8.38 -14.39
CA SER A 151 12.98 9.73 -14.83
C SER A 151 12.95 10.68 -13.65
N SER A 152 14.06 11.36 -13.43
CA SER A 152 14.08 12.57 -12.57
C SER A 152 13.33 13.75 -13.22
N ASN A 153 12.92 13.62 -14.47
CA ASN A 153 12.39 14.69 -15.32
C ASN A 153 10.94 14.44 -15.79
N GLY A 154 10.18 13.66 -15.05
CA GLY A 154 8.84 13.25 -15.42
C GLY A 154 8.81 11.86 -16.07
N GLY A 155 7.70 11.19 -15.97
CA GLY A 155 7.46 9.85 -16.51
C GLY A 155 6.01 9.44 -16.33
N GLN A 156 5.66 8.27 -16.82
CA GLN A 156 4.31 7.75 -16.83
C GLN A 156 4.10 6.75 -15.70
N ALA A 157 2.88 6.69 -15.19
CA ALA A 157 2.43 5.62 -14.32
C ALA A 157 2.44 4.27 -15.07
N LEU A 158 2.67 3.19 -14.34
CA LEU A 158 2.92 1.85 -14.85
C LEU A 158 1.89 0.86 -14.35
N LEU A 159 1.43 -0.03 -15.23
CA LEU A 159 0.72 -1.28 -14.91
C LEU A 159 1.41 -2.43 -15.64
N VAL A 160 1.72 -3.50 -14.89
CA VAL A 160 2.34 -4.72 -15.44
C VAL A 160 1.46 -5.92 -15.07
N LYS A 161 1.14 -6.74 -16.09
CA LYS A 161 0.51 -8.06 -15.93
C LYS A 161 1.56 -9.15 -15.97
N ILE A 162 1.54 -10.06 -14.99
CA ILE A 162 2.54 -11.09 -14.80
C ILE A 162 1.84 -12.45 -14.60
N ASP A 163 2.40 -13.53 -15.15
CA ASP A 163 1.94 -14.88 -14.86
C ASP A 163 2.58 -15.45 -13.57
N ASN A 164 2.09 -16.60 -13.10
CA ASN A 164 2.57 -17.27 -11.90
C ASN A 164 4.05 -17.72 -11.98
N THR A 165 4.62 -17.79 -13.17
CA THR A 165 6.04 -18.11 -13.38
C THR A 165 6.93 -16.87 -13.48
N GLY A 166 6.34 -15.68 -13.29
CA GLY A 166 7.03 -14.40 -13.31
C GLY A 166 7.28 -13.85 -14.71
N ASN A 167 6.63 -14.36 -15.78
CA ASN A 167 6.74 -13.76 -17.11
C ASN A 167 5.85 -12.53 -17.19
N ILE A 168 6.44 -11.41 -17.63
CA ILE A 168 5.68 -10.21 -17.94
C ILE A 168 4.91 -10.44 -19.23
N LEU A 169 3.59 -10.44 -19.14
CA LEU A 169 2.68 -10.67 -20.27
C LEU A 169 2.27 -9.36 -20.93
N LYS A 170 2.21 -8.29 -20.15
CA LYS A 170 1.78 -6.97 -20.62
C LYS A 170 2.37 -5.86 -19.76
N THR A 171 2.79 -4.79 -20.42
CA THR A 171 3.16 -3.53 -19.79
C THR A 171 2.33 -2.42 -20.40
N LYS A 172 1.80 -1.53 -19.58
CA LYS A 172 1.03 -0.35 -19.94
C LYS A 172 1.53 0.87 -19.21
N PHE A 173 1.57 1.99 -19.91
CA PHE A 173 1.90 3.29 -19.37
C PHE A 173 0.69 4.21 -19.44
N PHE A 174 0.54 5.08 -18.44
CA PHE A 174 -0.58 6.00 -18.30
C PHE A 174 -0.07 7.40 -17.99
N GLY A 175 -0.80 8.41 -18.50
CA GLY A 175 -0.42 9.80 -18.35
C GLY A 175 0.51 10.30 -19.45
N GLY A 176 1.24 11.37 -19.18
CA GLY A 176 2.14 12.03 -20.13
C GLY A 176 3.60 11.77 -19.87
N GLU A 177 4.42 11.74 -20.92
CA GLU A 177 5.87 11.45 -20.80
C GLU A 177 6.63 12.44 -19.92
N CYS A 178 6.09 13.64 -19.72
CA CYS A 178 6.71 14.72 -18.95
C CYS A 178 5.88 15.12 -17.72
N GLU A 179 4.95 14.28 -17.28
CA GLU A 179 3.96 14.65 -16.26
C GLU A 179 4.31 14.13 -14.85
N ASP A 180 5.24 13.21 -14.70
CA ASP A 180 5.62 12.59 -13.41
C ASP A 180 4.43 11.87 -12.74
N ASP A 181 3.78 10.99 -13.54
CA ASP A 181 2.61 10.21 -13.12
C ASP A 181 3.04 8.94 -12.39
N LEU A 182 2.28 8.55 -11.38
CA LEU A 182 2.57 7.40 -10.52
C LEU A 182 1.29 6.75 -10.03
N PHE A 183 1.20 5.43 -10.07
CA PHE A 183 0.20 4.68 -9.30
C PHE A 183 0.81 4.15 -8.01
N ARG A 184 0.07 4.32 -6.89
CA ARG A 184 0.48 3.91 -5.55
C ARG A 184 -0.25 2.69 -5.04
N SER A 185 -1.49 2.49 -5.45
CA SER A 185 -2.29 1.33 -5.04
C SER A 185 -3.11 0.80 -6.20
N VAL A 186 -3.37 -0.51 -6.20
CA VAL A 186 -4.20 -1.22 -7.16
C VAL A 186 -5.10 -2.22 -6.44
N ILE A 187 -6.36 -2.27 -6.83
CA ILE A 187 -7.31 -3.26 -6.32
C ILE A 187 -8.05 -3.95 -7.48
N GLU A 188 -8.57 -5.15 -7.22
CA GLU A 188 -9.63 -5.75 -8.00
C GLU A 188 -10.95 -5.07 -7.64
N SER A 189 -11.67 -4.57 -8.63
CA SER A 189 -12.98 -3.97 -8.45
C SER A 189 -14.09 -5.04 -8.36
N ASN A 190 -15.27 -4.66 -7.87
CA ASN A 190 -16.41 -5.56 -7.71
C ASN A 190 -16.85 -6.24 -9.02
N ASP A 191 -16.57 -5.63 -10.19
CA ASP A 191 -16.82 -6.19 -11.52
C ASP A 191 -15.60 -6.91 -12.12
N SER A 192 -14.64 -7.33 -11.28
CA SER A 192 -13.40 -8.04 -11.65
C SER A 192 -12.61 -7.32 -12.73
N LYS A 193 -12.44 -6.02 -12.55
CA LYS A 193 -11.55 -5.15 -13.31
C LYS A 193 -10.44 -4.64 -12.38
N LEU A 194 -9.52 -3.86 -12.94
CA LEU A 194 -8.48 -3.20 -12.15
C LEU A 194 -8.85 -1.74 -11.97
N ILE A 195 -8.69 -1.25 -10.75
CA ILE A 195 -8.73 0.16 -10.45
C ILE A 195 -7.44 0.56 -9.72
N MET A 196 -6.84 1.64 -10.14
CA MET A 196 -5.55 2.13 -9.68
C MET A 196 -5.70 3.58 -9.23
N VAL A 197 -5.02 3.92 -8.16
CA VAL A 197 -4.96 5.30 -7.65
C VAL A 197 -3.52 5.75 -7.47
N GLY A 198 -3.30 7.04 -7.62
CA GLY A 198 -2.00 7.66 -7.42
C GLY A 198 -2.03 9.15 -7.71
N GLU A 199 -1.03 9.64 -8.41
CA GLU A 199 -0.84 11.05 -8.70
C GLU A 199 -0.59 11.28 -10.19
N LYS A 200 -1.21 12.32 -10.73
CA LYS A 200 -1.00 12.83 -12.07
C LYS A 200 -0.31 14.19 -12.02
N GLY A 201 0.87 14.25 -12.62
CA GLY A 201 1.58 15.51 -12.75
C GLY A 201 1.00 16.40 -13.85
N HIS A 202 1.17 17.70 -13.70
CA HIS A 202 0.82 18.68 -14.72
C HIS A 202 2.08 19.07 -15.50
N GLY A 203 2.26 18.49 -16.68
CA GLY A 203 3.34 18.84 -17.60
C GLY A 203 3.08 20.16 -18.31
N ASN A 204 4.11 20.99 -18.45
CA ASN A 204 4.01 22.14 -19.36
C ASN A 204 4.31 21.70 -20.80
N GLN A 205 3.29 21.62 -21.62
CA GLN A 205 3.39 21.16 -23.01
C GLN A 205 4.31 22.02 -23.90
N ASN A 206 4.84 23.14 -23.40
CA ASN A 206 5.65 24.07 -24.17
C ASN A 206 7.16 23.94 -23.96
N PHE A 207 7.63 23.07 -23.04
CA PHE A 207 9.05 22.89 -22.77
C PHE A 207 9.43 21.41 -22.70
N SER A 208 10.55 21.05 -23.29
CA SER A 208 11.16 19.74 -23.14
C SER A 208 11.35 19.40 -21.66
N CYS A 209 10.66 18.39 -21.14
CA CYS A 209 10.76 17.80 -19.79
C CYS A 209 11.79 18.43 -18.82
N SER A 210 11.82 19.75 -18.70
CA SER A 210 12.81 20.45 -17.90
C SER A 210 12.34 20.67 -16.47
N PHE A 211 13.24 20.60 -15.55
CA PHE A 211 13.22 20.49 -14.08
C PHE A 211 12.19 21.29 -13.25
N ASN A 212 11.30 22.07 -13.82
CA ASN A 212 10.53 23.06 -13.06
C ASN A 212 9.05 22.68 -12.78
N PHE A 213 8.62 21.43 -13.01
CA PHE A 213 7.19 21.10 -13.00
C PHE A 213 6.73 20.07 -11.95
N ARG A 214 7.50 19.91 -10.87
CA ARG A 214 7.14 19.02 -9.75
C ARG A 214 6.06 19.59 -8.80
N TYR A 215 5.35 20.64 -9.22
CA TYR A 215 4.62 21.47 -8.25
C TYR A 215 3.13 21.22 -8.18
N TYR A 216 2.53 20.74 -9.24
CA TYR A 216 1.09 20.50 -9.27
C TYR A 216 0.85 19.02 -9.58
N LYS A 217 0.16 18.34 -8.69
CA LYS A 217 -0.27 16.98 -8.88
C LYS A 217 -1.72 16.86 -8.45
N ASP A 218 -2.51 16.14 -9.22
CA ASP A 218 -3.86 15.77 -8.87
C ASP A 218 -3.91 14.27 -8.51
N ILE A 219 -4.91 13.87 -7.75
CA ILE A 219 -5.22 12.45 -7.61
C ILE A 219 -5.56 11.91 -8.99
N TYR A 220 -4.92 10.81 -9.36
CA TYR A 220 -5.16 10.10 -10.61
C TYR A 220 -5.78 8.75 -10.35
N ILE A 221 -6.97 8.51 -10.90
CA ILE A 221 -7.71 7.26 -10.75
C ILE A 221 -8.01 6.71 -12.14
N VAL A 222 -7.67 5.44 -12.36
CA VAL A 222 -7.85 4.77 -13.65
C VAL A 222 -8.47 3.41 -13.44
N LYS A 223 -9.60 3.15 -14.09
CA LYS A 223 -10.19 1.81 -14.20
C LYS A 223 -9.87 1.22 -15.57
N THR A 224 -9.37 -0.03 -15.57
CA THR A 224 -9.02 -0.73 -16.80
C THR A 224 -9.61 -2.13 -16.84
N ASN A 225 -9.70 -2.70 -18.02
CA ASN A 225 -9.86 -4.13 -18.14
C ASN A 225 -8.51 -4.85 -17.83
N LEU A 226 -8.53 -6.18 -17.76
CA LEU A 226 -7.38 -7.02 -17.39
C LEU A 226 -6.22 -7.02 -18.41
N ASN A 227 -6.37 -6.32 -19.54
CA ASN A 227 -5.32 -6.08 -20.51
C ASN A 227 -4.82 -4.63 -20.50
N GLY A 228 -5.24 -3.84 -19.50
CA GLY A 228 -4.83 -2.45 -19.33
C GLY A 228 -5.48 -1.48 -20.32
N ALA A 229 -6.60 -1.87 -20.98
CA ALA A 229 -7.39 -0.92 -21.76
C ALA A 229 -8.26 -0.09 -20.82
N VAL A 230 -8.15 1.24 -20.92
CA VAL A 230 -8.86 2.18 -20.06
C VAL A 230 -10.37 2.06 -20.28
N LEU A 231 -11.12 1.85 -19.23
CA LEU A 231 -12.58 1.93 -19.19
C LEU A 231 -13.03 3.37 -18.87
N TRP A 232 -12.41 3.94 -17.85
CA TRP A 232 -12.47 5.35 -17.53
C TRP A 232 -11.23 5.81 -16.77
N GLN A 233 -10.98 7.09 -16.75
CA GLN A 233 -9.96 7.73 -15.93
C GLN A 233 -10.46 9.08 -15.45
N GLN A 234 -10.12 9.45 -14.23
CA GLN A 234 -10.50 10.71 -13.60
C GLN A 234 -9.30 11.33 -12.87
N THR A 235 -9.31 12.65 -12.81
CA THR A 235 -8.39 13.41 -11.95
C THR A 235 -9.22 14.23 -10.97
N HIS A 236 -8.78 14.25 -9.70
CA HIS A 236 -9.41 15.02 -8.65
C HIS A 236 -8.35 15.88 -7.99
N GLY A 237 -8.50 17.18 -8.14
CA GLY A 237 -7.54 18.14 -7.60
C GLY A 237 -7.85 19.55 -8.07
N ASN A 238 -6.94 20.45 -7.76
CA ASN A 238 -7.02 21.86 -8.12
C ASN A 238 -5.63 22.44 -8.39
N GLU A 239 -5.38 23.71 -8.07
CA GLU A 239 -4.10 24.40 -8.30
C GLU A 239 -2.98 23.99 -7.34
N TYR A 240 -3.18 22.99 -6.47
CA TYR A 240 -2.24 22.59 -5.43
C TYR A 240 -1.76 21.15 -5.62
N LEU A 241 -1.07 20.62 -4.61
CA LEU A 241 -0.60 19.25 -4.62
C LEU A 241 -1.63 18.34 -3.94
N GLU A 242 -2.24 17.47 -4.70
CA GLU A 242 -3.07 16.37 -4.22
C GLU A 242 -2.49 15.03 -4.67
N LYS A 243 -2.52 14.04 -3.79
CA LYS A 243 -2.07 12.67 -4.10
C LYS A 243 -3.03 11.66 -3.51
N GLY A 244 -3.39 10.65 -4.30
CA GLY A 244 -4.03 9.45 -3.80
C GLY A 244 -2.97 8.44 -3.34
N THR A 245 -3.10 7.93 -2.14
CA THR A 245 -2.13 6.99 -1.57
C THR A 245 -2.66 5.57 -1.52
N ASP A 246 -3.94 5.39 -1.23
CA ASP A 246 -4.56 4.08 -1.16
C ASP A 246 -6.04 4.11 -1.52
N ILE A 247 -6.62 2.96 -1.89
CA ILE A 247 -8.00 2.82 -2.33
C ILE A 247 -8.59 1.51 -1.84
N VAL A 248 -9.85 1.55 -1.41
CA VAL A 248 -10.64 0.35 -1.12
C VAL A 248 -11.99 0.40 -1.82
N ALA A 249 -12.52 -0.77 -2.20
CA ALA A 249 -13.87 -0.88 -2.69
C ALA A 249 -14.87 -0.73 -1.53
N LYS A 250 -15.99 -0.05 -1.78
CA LYS A 250 -17.12 -0.02 -0.86
C LYS A 250 -17.89 -1.34 -0.95
N GLU A 251 -18.55 -1.75 0.13
CA GLU A 251 -19.48 -2.88 0.09
C GLU A 251 -20.70 -2.57 -0.82
N THR A 252 -21.06 -1.29 -0.89
CA THR A 252 -21.96 -0.76 -1.91
C THR A 252 -21.18 -0.40 -3.17
N ASP A 253 -21.82 0.26 -4.13
CA ASP A 253 -21.14 0.71 -5.34
C ASP A 253 -20.17 1.87 -5.05
N GLY A 254 -19.00 1.83 -5.68
CA GLY A 254 -17.98 2.87 -5.63
C GLY A 254 -16.78 2.54 -4.74
N TYR A 255 -15.98 3.57 -4.43
CA TYR A 255 -14.68 3.41 -3.80
C TYR A 255 -14.42 4.54 -2.81
N ILE A 256 -13.57 4.24 -1.81
CA ILE A 256 -12.95 5.22 -0.93
C ILE A 256 -11.48 5.35 -1.31
N VAL A 257 -11.05 6.55 -1.59
CA VAL A 257 -9.65 6.91 -1.82
C VAL A 257 -9.18 7.75 -0.64
N VAL A 258 -8.05 7.40 -0.07
CA VAL A 258 -7.35 8.22 0.91
C VAL A 258 -6.12 8.84 0.28
N GLY A 259 -5.72 10.01 0.79
CA GLY A 259 -4.60 10.72 0.22
C GLY A 259 -4.25 11.99 0.98
N GLU A 260 -3.42 12.82 0.38
CA GLU A 260 -3.03 14.11 0.93
C GLU A 260 -3.42 15.26 0.01
N LYS A 261 -3.73 16.40 0.63
CA LYS A 261 -3.97 17.67 -0.03
C LYS A 261 -3.17 18.79 0.60
N CYS A 262 -2.56 19.58 -0.23
CA CYS A 262 -1.86 20.81 0.15
C CYS A 262 -2.71 22.03 -0.16
N ASP A 263 -2.93 22.91 0.80
CA ASP A 263 -3.74 24.13 0.56
C ASP A 263 -2.91 25.31 0.06
N HIS A 264 -1.60 25.29 0.20
CA HIS A 264 -0.70 26.40 -0.15
C HIS A 264 0.68 25.87 -0.50
N GLY A 265 1.29 26.43 -1.51
CA GLY A 265 2.67 26.13 -1.86
C GLY A 265 2.85 25.49 -3.23
N TYR A 266 3.93 25.86 -3.88
CA TYR A 266 4.23 25.47 -5.24
C TYR A 266 5.22 24.31 -5.32
N ASN A 267 5.59 23.68 -4.17
CA ASN A 267 6.50 22.54 -4.18
C ASN A 267 6.33 21.63 -2.95
N ILE A 268 6.79 20.39 -3.08
CA ILE A 268 6.71 19.34 -2.06
C ILE A 268 7.32 19.81 -0.73
N SER A 269 8.44 20.54 -0.77
CA SER A 269 9.12 21.04 0.44
C SER A 269 8.35 22.15 1.19
N THR A 270 7.46 22.87 0.52
CA THR A 270 6.60 23.87 1.16
C THR A 270 5.24 23.30 1.60
N CYS A 271 4.89 22.13 1.12
CA CYS A 271 3.67 21.40 1.51
C CYS A 271 3.82 20.66 2.84
N SER A 272 5.03 20.20 3.18
CA SER A 272 5.31 19.35 4.34
C SER A 272 4.69 19.83 5.66
N ASP A 273 4.54 21.14 5.81
CA ASP A 273 3.98 21.77 7.00
C ASP A 273 2.44 21.97 6.97
N ARG A 274 1.77 21.67 5.85
CA ARG A 274 0.37 22.05 5.61
C ARG A 274 -0.46 21.00 4.85
N ALA A 275 0.08 19.81 4.64
CA ALA A 275 -0.68 18.74 4.05
C ALA A 275 -1.78 18.27 5.01
N LYS A 276 -2.94 17.96 4.45
CA LYS A 276 -4.11 17.44 5.15
C LYS A 276 -4.41 16.05 4.65
N VAL A 277 -4.87 15.18 5.53
CA VAL A 277 -5.48 13.92 5.10
C VAL A 277 -6.74 14.23 4.33
N MET A 278 -6.87 13.63 3.18
CA MET A 278 -8.05 13.70 2.32
C MET A 278 -8.68 12.33 2.19
N ILE A 279 -9.99 12.29 2.35
CA ILE A 279 -10.83 11.14 2.05
C ILE A 279 -11.73 11.56 0.89
N LEU A 280 -11.68 10.81 -0.20
CA LEU A 280 -12.48 11.06 -1.39
C LEU A 280 -13.38 9.84 -1.65
N GLU A 281 -14.68 10.05 -1.59
CA GLU A 281 -15.67 9.07 -1.99
C GLU A 281 -16.02 9.25 -3.47
N ILE A 282 -15.93 8.17 -4.25
CA ILE A 282 -16.27 8.16 -5.67
C ILE A 282 -17.26 7.04 -6.01
N ASP A 283 -18.04 7.26 -7.05
CA ASP A 283 -18.93 6.26 -7.62
C ASP A 283 -18.18 5.26 -8.52
N GLU A 284 -18.89 4.28 -9.09
CA GLU A 284 -18.35 3.26 -10.01
C GLU A 284 -17.74 3.85 -11.29
N ASN A 285 -18.07 5.08 -11.65
CA ASN A 285 -17.56 5.80 -12.82
C ASN A 285 -16.42 6.76 -12.46
N GLY A 286 -15.99 6.79 -11.19
CA GLY A 286 -14.94 7.67 -10.70
C GLY A 286 -15.37 9.09 -10.42
N ASN A 287 -16.67 9.41 -10.43
CA ASN A 287 -17.15 10.75 -10.11
C ASN A 287 -17.14 10.95 -8.59
N SER A 288 -16.63 12.09 -8.14
CA SER A 288 -16.63 12.46 -6.73
C SER A 288 -18.06 12.60 -6.20
N GLN A 289 -18.34 11.92 -5.10
CA GLN A 289 -19.59 12.03 -4.35
C GLN A 289 -19.41 12.93 -3.14
N GLU A 290 -18.32 12.72 -2.39
CA GLU A 290 -17.97 13.49 -1.20
C GLU A 290 -16.46 13.62 -1.06
N GLN A 291 -16.01 14.72 -0.46
CA GLN A 291 -14.64 14.96 -0.08
C GLN A 291 -14.56 15.46 1.35
N THR A 292 -13.85 14.75 2.20
CA THR A 292 -13.60 15.14 3.60
C THR A 292 -12.12 15.48 3.79
N LEU A 293 -11.86 16.59 4.47
CA LEU A 293 -10.50 17.05 4.82
C LEU A 293 -10.34 17.07 6.35
N LEU A 294 -9.33 16.38 6.84
CA LEU A 294 -8.99 16.37 8.26
C LEU A 294 -7.88 17.40 8.53
N ASN A 295 -8.29 18.52 9.11
CA ASN A 295 -7.44 19.70 9.26
C ASN A 295 -6.32 19.59 10.32
N ASN A 296 -6.40 18.60 11.21
CA ASN A 296 -5.46 18.44 12.32
C ASN A 296 -4.33 17.47 12.04
N LEU A 297 -4.31 16.89 10.84
CA LEU A 297 -3.36 15.87 10.43
C LEU A 297 -2.40 16.46 9.40
N TYR A 298 -1.16 16.60 9.79
CA TYR A 298 -0.10 17.10 8.95
C TYR A 298 0.98 16.01 8.82
N PHE A 299 1.56 15.90 7.64
CA PHE A 299 2.61 14.95 7.34
C PHE A 299 3.99 15.57 7.55
N PHE A 300 4.98 14.75 7.87
CA PHE A 300 6.39 15.15 7.89
C PHE A 300 7.00 15.05 6.48
N GLU A 301 8.06 15.82 6.23
CA GLU A 301 8.87 15.72 5.01
C GLU A 301 9.34 14.27 4.80
N GLY A 302 9.08 13.72 3.61
CA GLY A 302 9.66 12.44 3.22
C GLY A 302 8.70 11.31 2.87
N GLY A 303 7.42 11.54 2.93
CA GLY A 303 6.43 10.55 2.48
C GLY A 303 5.35 10.33 3.52
N SER A 304 4.14 10.42 3.06
CA SER A 304 2.95 10.24 3.87
C SER A 304 2.30 8.95 3.46
N PRO A 305 2.69 7.83 4.00
CA PRO A 305 1.89 6.66 3.79
C PRO A 305 0.59 6.84 4.56
N ILE A 306 -0.48 6.83 3.82
CA ILE A 306 -1.80 6.63 4.32
C ILE A 306 -2.27 5.35 3.69
N SER A 307 -2.66 4.40 4.51
CA SER A 307 -3.27 3.17 4.09
C SER A 307 -4.65 3.05 4.72
N VAL A 308 -5.59 2.49 3.98
CA VAL A 308 -7.00 2.35 4.39
C VAL A 308 -7.41 0.89 4.32
N SER A 309 -8.24 0.48 5.27
CA SER A 309 -8.87 -0.84 5.29
C SER A 309 -10.37 -0.72 5.57
N ASN A 310 -11.16 -1.63 5.03
CA ASN A 310 -12.56 -1.80 5.40
C ASN A 310 -12.69 -2.33 6.82
N THR A 311 -13.87 -2.16 7.43
CA THR A 311 -14.26 -2.78 8.69
C THR A 311 -15.42 -3.76 8.46
N ASN A 312 -15.67 -4.66 9.40
CA ASN A 312 -16.78 -5.63 9.31
C ASN A 312 -18.19 -4.99 9.30
N ASN A 313 -18.32 -3.71 9.60
CA ASN A 313 -19.60 -2.97 9.73
C ASN A 313 -19.72 -1.81 8.74
N ASN A 314 -19.21 -1.99 7.54
CA ASN A 314 -19.29 -1.03 6.44
C ASN A 314 -18.64 0.33 6.75
N GLY A 315 -17.69 0.33 7.65
CA GLY A 315 -16.84 1.47 7.95
C GLY A 315 -15.45 1.31 7.35
N TYR A 316 -14.59 2.27 7.66
CA TYR A 316 -13.21 2.34 7.19
C TYR A 316 -12.30 2.71 8.33
N VAL A 317 -11.10 2.14 8.34
CA VAL A 317 -10.01 2.55 9.23
C VAL A 317 -8.82 2.92 8.37
N PHE A 318 -8.19 4.03 8.66
CA PHE A 318 -6.94 4.41 8.02
C PHE A 318 -5.90 4.83 9.04
N VAL A 319 -4.65 4.71 8.67
CA VAL A 319 -3.49 5.10 9.48
C VAL A 319 -2.78 6.29 8.88
N SER A 320 -2.25 7.13 9.74
CA SER A 320 -1.55 8.36 9.35
C SER A 320 -0.53 8.78 10.41
N ASN A 321 0.33 9.72 10.05
CA ASN A 321 1.28 10.40 10.91
C ASN A 321 0.75 11.76 11.36
N HIS A 322 1.07 12.20 12.57
CA HIS A 322 0.68 13.51 13.07
C HIS A 322 1.87 14.46 13.21
N LYS A 323 1.70 15.72 12.78
CA LYS A 323 2.76 16.74 12.73
C LYS A 323 3.47 17.00 14.06
N ASN A 324 2.75 17.00 15.17
CA ASN A 324 3.22 17.46 16.46
C ASN A 324 3.30 16.36 17.54
N GLN A 325 2.98 15.13 17.19
CA GLN A 325 3.01 14.00 18.11
C GLN A 325 3.59 12.78 17.41
N PHE A 326 4.59 12.17 18.02
CA PHE A 326 5.10 10.87 17.58
C PHE A 326 4.05 9.82 17.91
N GLY A 327 3.83 8.89 16.99
CA GLY A 327 2.91 7.78 17.18
C GLY A 327 2.13 7.42 15.92
N THR A 328 1.50 6.26 15.98
CA THR A 328 0.60 5.79 14.93
C THR A 328 -0.81 6.30 15.24
N TRP A 329 -1.42 6.98 14.31
CA TRP A 329 -2.76 7.54 14.43
C TRP A 329 -3.74 6.71 13.64
N PHE A 330 -4.82 6.28 14.29
CA PHE A 330 -5.89 5.48 13.74
C PHE A 330 -7.15 6.33 13.65
N TYR A 331 -7.82 6.24 12.52
CA TYR A 331 -9.08 6.91 12.27
C TYR A 331 -10.10 5.88 11.84
N LYS A 332 -11.18 5.76 12.61
CA LYS A 332 -12.34 4.94 12.27
C LYS A 332 -13.45 5.85 11.77
N TRP A 333 -13.97 5.54 10.60
CA TRP A 333 -15.05 6.29 9.97
C TRP A 333 -16.13 5.32 9.52
N GLY A 334 -17.39 5.53 9.94
CA GLY A 334 -18.53 4.72 9.57
C GLY A 334 -19.42 5.42 8.54
N GLN A 335 -20.20 4.67 7.77
CA GLN A 335 -21.14 5.25 6.79
C GLN A 335 -22.19 6.19 7.40
N ASN A 336 -22.43 6.11 8.72
CA ASN A 336 -23.41 6.92 9.44
C ASN A 336 -22.80 7.75 10.57
N GLU A 337 -21.49 7.77 10.71
CA GLU A 337 -20.82 8.47 11.79
C GLU A 337 -20.15 9.72 11.25
N SER A 338 -20.67 10.87 11.66
CA SER A 338 -20.05 12.19 11.41
C SER A 338 -18.78 12.41 12.24
N ASN A 339 -18.46 11.51 13.14
CA ASN A 339 -17.30 11.60 14.03
C ASN A 339 -16.27 10.52 13.66
N ILE A 340 -15.06 10.97 13.50
CA ILE A 340 -13.91 10.11 13.32
C ILE A 340 -13.32 9.84 14.70
N ASP A 341 -13.38 8.60 15.16
CA ASP A 341 -12.72 8.18 16.39
C ASP A 341 -11.22 8.11 16.15
N LEU A 342 -10.48 8.83 16.97
CA LEU A 342 -9.03 8.88 16.94
C LEU A 342 -8.46 8.08 18.10
N LYS A 343 -7.56 7.14 17.77
CA LYS A 343 -6.69 6.49 18.75
C LYS A 343 -5.22 6.72 18.38
N ILE A 344 -4.39 6.88 19.39
CA ILE A 344 -2.96 7.14 19.24
C ILE A 344 -2.21 6.02 19.95
N ASN A 345 -1.25 5.42 19.27
CA ASN A 345 -0.28 4.54 19.89
C ASN A 345 1.08 5.22 19.91
N ASP A 346 1.61 5.47 21.11
CA ASP A 346 2.92 6.10 21.32
C ASP A 346 4.10 5.15 21.01
N ALA A 347 3.83 3.86 20.73
CA ALA A 347 4.84 2.89 20.40
C ALA A 347 5.22 3.00 18.92
N GLY A 348 5.99 4.00 18.56
CA GLY A 348 6.57 4.06 17.22
C GLY A 348 6.36 5.36 16.47
N SER A 349 6.91 5.40 15.28
CA SER A 349 6.70 6.39 14.25
C SER A 349 5.48 5.98 13.42
N GLY A 350 4.94 6.87 12.61
CA GLY A 350 3.66 6.76 11.94
C GLY A 350 3.27 5.46 11.25
N GLY A 351 1.99 5.24 11.11
CA GLY A 351 1.43 4.08 10.41
C GLY A 351 1.70 4.13 8.92
N GLU A 352 2.11 2.99 8.35
CA GLU A 352 2.53 2.82 6.97
C GLU A 352 1.59 1.93 6.16
N SER A 353 1.09 0.87 6.80
CA SER A 353 0.12 -0.05 6.23
C SER A 353 -0.88 -0.49 7.28
N ILE A 354 -2.12 -0.77 6.86
CA ILE A 354 -3.17 -1.34 7.70
C ILE A 354 -3.96 -2.37 6.91
N GLU A 355 -4.30 -3.47 7.57
CA GLU A 355 -5.19 -4.48 7.05
C GLU A 355 -6.10 -5.01 8.15
N MET A 356 -7.35 -5.28 7.82
CA MET A 356 -8.26 -5.96 8.72
C MET A 356 -7.90 -7.45 8.80
N SER A 357 -7.81 -7.98 10.00
CA SER A 357 -7.57 -9.39 10.27
C SER A 357 -8.89 -10.18 10.34
N GLU A 358 -8.83 -11.51 10.20
CA GLU A 358 -10.01 -12.38 10.25
C GLU A 358 -10.80 -12.28 11.57
N ASP A 359 -10.16 -11.91 12.67
CA ASP A 359 -10.80 -11.65 13.96
C ASP A 359 -11.55 -10.31 14.04
N GLY A 360 -11.55 -9.53 12.95
CA GLY A 360 -12.15 -8.20 12.88
C GLY A 360 -11.31 -7.07 13.46
N GLY A 361 -10.16 -7.37 14.05
CA GLY A 361 -9.16 -6.39 14.44
C GLY A 361 -8.28 -5.96 13.28
N PHE A 362 -7.20 -5.23 13.55
CA PHE A 362 -6.31 -4.70 12.52
C PHE A 362 -4.86 -5.03 12.78
N ILE A 363 -4.12 -5.31 11.71
CA ILE A 363 -2.67 -5.40 11.74
C ILE A 363 -2.06 -4.19 11.05
N ILE A 364 -1.08 -3.56 11.66
CA ILE A 364 -0.50 -2.30 11.22
C ILE A 364 1.02 -2.41 11.20
N GLY A 365 1.62 -2.01 10.09
CA GLY A 365 3.05 -1.76 9.97
C GLY A 365 3.37 -0.29 10.16
N THR A 366 4.50 0.00 10.82
CA THR A 366 4.93 1.38 11.07
C THR A 366 6.31 1.67 10.49
N SER A 367 6.62 2.95 10.25
CA SER A 367 7.95 3.40 9.81
C SER A 367 9.06 3.16 10.85
N GLY A 368 8.70 2.93 12.12
CA GLY A 368 9.62 2.55 13.20
C GLY A 368 9.93 1.06 13.28
N ASN A 369 9.50 0.27 12.30
CA ASN A 369 9.59 -1.19 12.31
C ASN A 369 8.85 -1.86 13.48
N ILE A 370 7.80 -1.22 13.95
CA ILE A 370 6.88 -1.76 14.95
C ILE A 370 5.66 -2.30 14.24
N ILE A 371 5.21 -3.48 14.66
CA ILE A 371 3.94 -4.06 14.26
C ILE A 371 2.96 -3.96 15.42
N ILE A 372 1.78 -3.48 15.10
CA ILE A 372 0.69 -3.32 16.05
C ILE A 372 -0.49 -4.18 15.59
N LYS A 373 -0.94 -5.10 16.43
CA LYS A 373 -2.20 -5.82 16.25
C LYS A 373 -3.20 -5.31 17.26
N THR A 374 -4.34 -4.87 16.79
CA THR A 374 -5.45 -4.36 17.61
C THR A 374 -6.65 -5.29 17.56
N ASP A 375 -7.58 -5.10 18.48
CA ASP A 375 -8.94 -5.60 18.34
C ASP A 375 -9.76 -4.74 17.34
N GLN A 376 -11.05 -5.09 17.18
CA GLN A 376 -11.99 -4.36 16.30
C GLN A 376 -12.25 -2.90 16.75
N ASP A 377 -12.01 -2.59 18.02
CA ASP A 377 -12.19 -1.25 18.61
C ASP A 377 -10.88 -0.45 18.65
N LEU A 378 -9.86 -0.93 17.92
CA LEU A 378 -8.51 -0.35 17.88
C LEU A 378 -7.82 -0.31 19.26
N SER A 379 -8.16 -1.24 20.15
CA SER A 379 -7.48 -1.43 21.44
C SER A 379 -6.32 -2.45 21.30
N PHE A 380 -5.27 -2.33 22.12
CA PHE A 380 -4.06 -3.16 22.11
C PHE A 380 -3.47 -3.29 23.51
#